data_ae024719aed756317ac8ce11e3851987
#
_entry.id   ae024719aed756317ac8ce11e3851987
#
_cell.length_a   1.000
_cell.length_b   1.000
_cell.length_c   1.000
_cell.angle_alpha   90.00
_cell.angle_beta   90.00
_cell.angle_gamma   90.00
#
_symmetry.space_group_name_H-M   'P 1'
#
loop_
_entity.id
_entity.type
_entity.pdbx_description
1 polymer ?
#
loop_
_entity_poly.entity_id
_entity_poly.type
_entity_poly.pdbx_seq_one_letter_code
_entity_poly.pdbx_strand_id
1 'polypeptide(L)'
;MKNKFFNKPFANIYLKPSKKSEVVSQILYGEKFKIIFQKKNWAKIKTNFDNYSGFIKIIKFKESFSPLKKIFKNKSRIFKKKKNKFLKTSNFLYYGSGIEIRDKTKNYLEFEKNNWIKKTDTKKINHLEKNFNKVLKMFKNCKYLWGGKTSNGIDCSALVQIYFYYNRVFFPRDTSDQIIFCKKKINNKFSKGDIIFWKGHVGVCLDKSKFIHAYGPRKKVVIMKINFAINLIKKTAKLKVKKISNIENY
;
A
#
# COMPACT_ATOMS: atom_id res chain seq x y z
N MET A 1 -4.58 -20.59 15.40
CA MET A 1 -4.49 -19.12 15.63
C MET A 1 -5.70 -18.46 14.99
N LYS A 2 -6.50 -17.69 15.76
CA LYS A 2 -7.66 -16.94 15.23
C LYS A 2 -7.19 -15.74 14.43
N ASN A 3 -7.86 -15.46 13.30
CA ASN A 3 -7.65 -14.26 12.51
C ASN A 3 -8.11 -13.03 13.30
N LYS A 4 -7.38 -11.93 13.13
CA LYS A 4 -7.73 -10.61 13.67
C LYS A 4 -7.77 -9.61 12.52
N PHE A 5 -8.45 -8.48 12.76
CA PHE A 5 -8.56 -7.40 11.78
C PHE A 5 -8.10 -6.09 12.41
N PHE A 6 -7.26 -5.36 11.68
CA PHE A 6 -6.70 -4.11 12.16
C PHE A 6 -7.76 -3.00 12.13
N ASN A 7 -7.93 -2.27 13.24
CA ASN A 7 -9.03 -1.33 13.44
C ASN A 7 -8.59 0.13 13.68
N LYS A 8 -7.35 0.46 13.33
CA LYS A 8 -6.89 1.85 13.27
C LYS A 8 -6.58 2.21 11.81
N PRO A 9 -6.49 3.51 11.46
CA PRO A 9 -6.23 3.92 10.07
C PRO A 9 -5.04 3.21 9.43
N PHE A 10 -3.92 3.14 10.14
CA PHE A 10 -2.74 2.31 9.84
C PHE A 10 -1.86 2.19 11.08
N ALA A 11 -0.93 1.24 11.06
CA ALA A 11 0.20 1.18 11.98
C ALA A 11 1.46 0.72 11.27
N ASN A 12 2.61 1.11 11.81
CA ASN A 12 3.89 0.58 11.38
C ASN A 12 4.08 -0.86 11.86
N ILE A 13 4.60 -1.69 10.98
CA ILE A 13 5.14 -3.01 11.29
C ILE A 13 6.65 -2.84 11.44
N TYR A 14 7.18 -3.24 12.58
CA TYR A 14 8.57 -3.07 12.96
C TYR A 14 9.33 -4.39 12.84
N LEU A 15 10.63 -4.30 12.56
CA LEU A 15 11.53 -5.47 12.51
C LEU A 15 11.69 -6.12 13.91
N LYS A 16 11.76 -5.31 14.96
CA LYS A 16 11.88 -5.73 16.38
C LYS A 16 10.77 -5.07 17.22
N PRO A 17 10.43 -5.60 18.42
CA PRO A 17 9.37 -5.07 19.27
C PRO A 17 9.81 -3.75 19.98
N SER A 18 10.13 -2.75 19.19
CA SER A 18 10.57 -1.42 19.65
C SER A 18 10.18 -0.34 18.66
N LYS A 19 9.74 0.84 19.15
CA LYS A 19 9.50 2.02 18.32
C LYS A 19 10.78 2.62 17.70
N LYS A 20 11.94 2.28 18.24
CA LYS A 20 13.26 2.66 17.72
C LYS A 20 13.75 1.71 16.63
N SER A 21 13.06 0.58 16.43
CA SER A 21 13.39 -0.39 15.39
C SER A 21 12.98 0.13 14.01
N GLU A 22 13.61 -0.43 13.00
CA GLU A 22 13.27 -0.20 11.60
C GLU A 22 11.79 -0.51 11.35
N VAL A 23 11.13 0.37 10.60
CA VAL A 23 9.79 0.14 10.05
C VAL A 23 9.97 -0.64 8.75
N VAL A 24 9.48 -1.87 8.70
CA VAL A 24 9.62 -2.76 7.55
C VAL A 24 8.37 -2.79 6.65
N SER A 25 7.20 -2.46 7.22
CA SER A 25 5.95 -2.35 6.46
C SER A 25 4.90 -1.55 7.26
N GLN A 26 3.69 -1.46 6.72
CA GLN A 26 2.51 -0.91 7.40
C GLN A 26 1.33 -1.85 7.23
N ILE A 27 0.44 -1.90 8.25
CA ILE A 27 -0.86 -2.55 8.20
C ILE A 27 -1.96 -1.49 8.15
N LEU A 28 -2.98 -1.71 7.30
CA LEU A 28 -4.05 -0.75 7.05
C LEU A 28 -5.36 -1.17 7.73
N TYR A 29 -6.27 -0.23 7.90
CA TYR A 29 -7.61 -0.49 8.44
C TYR A 29 -8.33 -1.61 7.68
N GLY A 30 -8.89 -2.56 8.41
CA GLY A 30 -9.59 -3.73 7.87
C GLY A 30 -8.68 -4.84 7.34
N GLU A 31 -7.35 -4.66 7.39
CA GLU A 31 -6.41 -5.69 6.95
C GLU A 31 -6.41 -6.87 7.93
N LYS A 32 -6.52 -8.09 7.38
CA LYS A 32 -6.55 -9.35 8.12
C LYS A 32 -5.13 -9.82 8.44
N PHE A 33 -4.92 -10.31 9.65
CA PHE A 33 -3.63 -10.85 10.11
C PHE A 33 -3.82 -11.93 11.17
N LYS A 34 -2.75 -12.68 11.43
CA LYS A 34 -2.64 -13.63 12.52
C LYS A 34 -1.61 -13.13 13.53
N ILE A 35 -1.88 -13.34 14.83
CA ILE A 35 -0.89 -13.12 15.89
C ILE A 35 -0.10 -14.42 16.04
N ILE A 36 1.22 -14.34 15.88
CA ILE A 36 2.14 -15.49 16.05
C ILE A 36 2.41 -15.65 17.55
N PHE A 37 2.82 -14.57 18.22
CA PHE A 37 2.95 -14.51 19.67
C PHE A 37 2.86 -13.08 20.18
N GLN A 38 2.69 -12.92 21.50
CA GLN A 38 2.64 -11.64 22.18
C GLN A 38 3.66 -11.60 23.30
N LYS A 39 4.35 -10.48 23.46
CA LYS A 39 5.26 -10.22 24.56
C LYS A 39 5.13 -8.76 25.02
N LYS A 40 4.78 -8.55 26.30
CA LYS A 40 4.47 -7.21 26.81
C LYS A 40 3.40 -6.53 25.95
N ASN A 41 3.64 -5.32 25.44
CA ASN A 41 2.72 -4.53 24.59
C ASN A 41 2.96 -4.70 23.08
N TRP A 42 3.66 -5.77 22.68
CA TRP A 42 3.99 -6.07 21.29
C TRP A 42 3.44 -7.42 20.85
N ALA A 43 2.93 -7.47 19.63
CA ALA A 43 2.55 -8.71 18.96
C ALA A 43 3.42 -8.91 17.72
N LYS A 44 4.02 -10.09 17.57
CA LYS A 44 4.53 -10.54 16.27
C LYS A 44 3.34 -11.01 15.47
N ILE A 45 3.15 -10.43 14.30
CA ILE A 45 2.02 -10.73 13.42
C ILE A 45 2.50 -11.29 12.09
N LYS A 46 1.58 -11.93 11.38
CA LYS A 46 1.71 -12.29 9.97
C LYS A 46 0.46 -11.79 9.23
N THR A 47 0.64 -10.91 8.25
CA THR A 47 -0.44 -10.42 7.39
C THR A 47 -0.99 -11.54 6.51
N ASN A 48 -2.29 -11.51 6.22
CA ASN A 48 -2.90 -12.52 5.35
C ASN A 48 -2.71 -12.21 3.86
N PHE A 49 -2.50 -10.94 3.50
CA PHE A 49 -2.38 -10.55 2.10
C PHE A 49 -1.06 -11.03 1.47
N ASP A 50 0.06 -10.73 2.11
CA ASP A 50 1.41 -10.95 1.56
C ASP A 50 2.28 -11.84 2.45
N ASN A 51 1.69 -12.45 3.50
CA ASN A 51 2.39 -13.28 4.48
C ASN A 51 3.54 -12.56 5.22
N TYR A 52 3.53 -11.24 5.21
CA TYR A 52 4.59 -10.43 5.81
C TYR A 52 4.57 -10.50 7.33
N SER A 53 5.74 -10.66 7.92
CA SER A 53 5.87 -10.81 9.38
C SER A 53 6.63 -9.64 10.00
N GLY A 54 6.23 -9.24 11.20
CA GLY A 54 6.90 -8.21 11.98
C GLY A 54 6.11 -7.87 13.24
N PHE A 55 6.51 -6.83 13.93
CA PHE A 55 5.97 -6.47 15.23
C PHE A 55 5.06 -5.24 15.13
N ILE A 56 3.88 -5.31 15.75
CA ILE A 56 3.01 -4.16 15.97
C ILE A 56 2.76 -3.96 17.46
N LYS A 57 2.47 -2.71 17.85
CA LYS A 57 2.00 -2.43 19.21
C LYS A 57 0.62 -3.03 19.41
N ILE A 58 0.41 -3.74 20.53
CA ILE A 58 -0.89 -4.32 20.86
C ILE A 58 -1.89 -3.21 21.10
N ILE A 59 -3.02 -3.33 20.45
CA ILE A 59 -4.25 -2.55 20.66
C ILE A 59 -5.42 -3.52 20.65
N LYS A 60 -6.61 -3.06 20.96
CA LYS A 60 -7.82 -3.87 20.78
C LYS A 60 -8.08 -4.08 19.28
N PHE A 61 -8.01 -5.32 18.79
CA PHE A 61 -8.29 -5.71 17.42
C PHE A 61 -9.72 -6.21 17.26
N LYS A 62 -10.29 -6.14 16.04
CA LYS A 62 -11.56 -6.80 15.75
C LYS A 62 -11.34 -8.30 15.53
N GLU A 63 -12.26 -9.12 16.03
CA GLU A 63 -12.25 -10.58 15.86
C GLU A 63 -13.05 -11.02 14.63
N SER A 64 -14.08 -10.27 14.28
CA SER A 64 -14.89 -10.43 13.07
C SER A 64 -14.90 -9.13 12.27
N PHE A 65 -14.91 -9.25 10.95
CA PHE A 65 -14.94 -8.11 10.05
C PHE A 65 -15.36 -8.54 8.65
N SER A 66 -16.44 -7.96 8.15
CA SER A 66 -17.03 -8.27 6.85
C SER A 66 -17.16 -6.99 6.01
N PRO A 67 -16.08 -6.54 5.36
CA PRO A 67 -16.09 -5.29 4.62
C PRO A 67 -16.97 -5.38 3.38
N LEU A 68 -17.86 -4.39 3.19
CA LEU A 68 -18.72 -4.26 2.02
C LEU A 68 -18.14 -3.27 1.00
N LYS A 69 -17.30 -2.35 1.45
CA LYS A 69 -16.65 -1.32 0.63
C LYS A 69 -15.16 -1.27 0.91
N LYS A 70 -14.43 -0.64 0.01
CA LYS A 70 -13.00 -0.30 0.19
C LYS A 70 -12.72 1.11 -0.31
N ILE A 71 -11.69 1.73 0.29
CA ILE A 71 -11.26 3.07 -0.06
C ILE A 71 -10.61 3.04 -1.44
N PHE A 72 -11.09 3.90 -2.34
CA PHE A 72 -10.61 4.04 -3.71
C PHE A 72 -9.73 5.28 -3.91
N LYS A 73 -9.75 6.23 -3.00
CA LYS A 73 -8.93 7.43 -3.00
C LYS A 73 -7.60 7.17 -2.29
N ASN A 74 -6.50 7.84 -2.67
CA ASN A 74 -5.21 7.64 -2.02
C ASN A 74 -5.26 7.88 -0.50
N LYS A 75 -6.09 8.85 -0.06
CA LYS A 75 -6.54 9.03 1.33
C LYS A 75 -7.94 9.61 1.36
N SER A 76 -8.77 9.15 2.25
CA SER A 76 -10.13 9.62 2.47
C SER A 76 -10.30 10.08 3.90
N ARG A 77 -10.77 11.32 4.08
CA ARG A 77 -10.93 11.95 5.39
C ARG A 77 -12.05 11.31 6.18
N ILE A 78 -11.82 11.09 7.47
CA ILE A 78 -12.84 10.67 8.42
C ILE A 78 -13.59 11.91 8.94
N PHE A 79 -14.90 11.77 9.08
CA PHE A 79 -15.79 12.79 9.60
C PHE A 79 -16.47 12.30 10.88
N LYS A 80 -16.87 13.24 11.73
CA LYS A 80 -17.77 13.01 12.87
C LYS A 80 -19.11 13.68 12.57
N LYS A 81 -20.22 12.97 12.81
CA LYS A 81 -21.56 13.55 12.71
C LYS A 81 -21.93 14.20 14.04
N LYS A 82 -22.30 15.49 14.04
CA LYS A 82 -22.83 16.21 15.19
C LYS A 82 -24.13 16.89 14.73
N LYS A 83 -25.27 16.49 15.31
CA LYS A 83 -26.60 16.83 14.80
C LYS A 83 -26.66 16.48 13.30
N ASN A 84 -27.00 17.41 12.44
CA ASN A 84 -27.10 17.21 10.97
C ASN A 84 -25.84 17.61 10.19
N LYS A 85 -24.72 17.94 10.87
CA LYS A 85 -23.46 18.40 10.25
C LYS A 85 -22.37 17.31 10.31
N PHE A 86 -21.55 17.22 9.26
CA PHE A 86 -20.38 16.35 9.20
C PHE A 86 -19.10 17.17 9.38
N LEU A 87 -18.48 17.04 10.54
CA LEU A 87 -17.28 17.77 10.92
C LEU A 87 -16.04 17.00 10.46
N LYS A 88 -15.12 17.69 9.79
CA LYS A 88 -13.84 17.14 9.35
C LYS A 88 -12.95 16.81 10.56
N THR A 89 -12.33 15.63 10.56
CA THR A 89 -11.26 15.29 11.51
C THR A 89 -9.88 15.40 10.84
N SER A 90 -8.80 15.26 11.60
CA SER A 90 -7.44 15.12 11.08
C SER A 90 -7.11 13.69 10.61
N ASN A 91 -8.01 12.73 10.84
CA ASN A 91 -7.79 11.32 10.53
C ASN A 91 -8.26 10.94 9.12
N PHE A 92 -7.60 9.94 8.54
CA PHE A 92 -7.88 9.45 7.19
C PHE A 92 -7.84 7.92 7.17
N LEU A 93 -8.61 7.32 6.25
CA LEU A 93 -8.36 5.96 5.75
C LEU A 93 -7.62 6.03 4.41
N TYR A 94 -6.88 4.97 4.08
CA TYR A 94 -5.98 4.94 2.95
C TYR A 94 -6.46 3.96 1.87
N TYR A 95 -5.93 4.11 0.66
CA TYR A 95 -6.27 3.31 -0.51
C TYR A 95 -6.22 1.81 -0.20
N GLY A 96 -7.28 1.10 -0.56
CA GLY A 96 -7.42 -0.34 -0.32
C GLY A 96 -7.96 -0.72 1.07
N SER A 97 -8.03 0.19 2.05
CA SER A 97 -8.65 -0.08 3.36
C SER A 97 -10.09 -0.56 3.19
N GLY A 98 -10.41 -1.76 3.70
CA GLY A 98 -11.77 -2.29 3.71
C GLY A 98 -12.60 -1.65 4.81
N ILE A 99 -13.90 -1.42 4.59
CA ILE A 99 -14.83 -0.89 5.59
C ILE A 99 -16.14 -1.67 5.63
N GLU A 100 -16.64 -1.91 6.83
CA GLU A 100 -18.03 -2.30 7.08
C GLU A 100 -18.92 -1.08 7.00
N ILE A 101 -20.21 -1.28 6.78
CA ILE A 101 -21.20 -0.19 6.74
C ILE A 101 -22.17 -0.40 7.90
N ARG A 102 -22.15 0.51 8.86
CA ARG A 102 -23.07 0.52 10.02
C ARG A 102 -24.33 1.32 9.72
N ASP A 103 -24.14 2.47 9.06
CA ASP A 103 -25.21 3.39 8.68
C ASP A 103 -24.83 4.17 7.41
N LYS A 104 -25.80 4.78 6.77
CA LYS A 104 -25.62 5.54 5.53
C LYS A 104 -26.51 6.76 5.46
N THR A 105 -26.01 7.83 4.89
CA THR A 105 -26.77 8.99 4.45
C THR A 105 -26.71 9.12 2.93
N LYS A 106 -27.29 10.16 2.35
CA LYS A 106 -27.15 10.43 0.90
C LYS A 106 -25.67 10.42 0.46
N ASN A 107 -24.75 11.07 1.20
CA ASN A 107 -23.38 11.33 0.79
C ASN A 107 -22.31 10.61 1.61
N TYR A 108 -22.65 10.04 2.77
CA TYR A 108 -21.68 9.46 3.71
C TYR A 108 -22.06 8.04 4.11
N LEU A 109 -21.04 7.29 4.54
CA LEU A 109 -21.13 5.95 5.13
C LEU A 109 -20.50 5.98 6.51
N GLU A 110 -21.20 5.48 7.51
CA GLU A 110 -20.66 5.20 8.84
C GLU A 110 -19.98 3.82 8.81
N PHE A 111 -18.68 3.77 9.12
CA PHE A 111 -17.92 2.51 9.14
C PHE A 111 -17.54 2.06 10.56
N GLU A 112 -17.56 2.97 11.52
CA GLU A 112 -17.46 2.75 12.96
C GLU A 112 -18.32 3.79 13.66
N LYS A 113 -18.67 3.55 14.96
CA LYS A 113 -19.50 4.47 15.75
C LYS A 113 -19.01 5.92 15.61
N ASN A 114 -19.84 6.71 14.97
CA ASN A 114 -19.59 8.13 14.63
C ASN A 114 -18.29 8.39 13.84
N ASN A 115 -17.83 7.41 13.04
CA ASN A 115 -16.77 7.60 12.05
C ASN A 115 -17.35 7.45 10.65
N TRP A 116 -17.38 8.54 9.90
CA TRP A 116 -18.03 8.65 8.61
C TRP A 116 -17.02 8.92 7.50
N ILE A 117 -17.30 8.41 6.31
CA ILE A 117 -16.50 8.62 5.12
C ILE A 117 -17.39 8.98 3.94
N LYS A 118 -16.89 9.76 2.98
CA LYS A 118 -17.68 10.09 1.77
C LYS A 118 -17.91 8.85 0.93
N LYS A 119 -19.14 8.63 0.45
CA LYS A 119 -19.46 7.52 -0.48
C LYS A 119 -18.62 7.57 -1.75
N THR A 120 -18.37 8.77 -2.28
CA THR A 120 -17.57 9.00 -3.48
C THR A 120 -16.12 8.53 -3.37
N ASP A 121 -15.58 8.42 -2.14
CA ASP A 121 -14.22 7.95 -1.90
C ASP A 121 -14.11 6.42 -1.84
N THR A 122 -15.23 5.70 -2.03
CA THR A 122 -15.30 4.24 -1.86
C THR A 122 -15.80 3.52 -3.12
N LYS A 123 -15.43 2.25 -3.24
CA LYS A 123 -15.99 1.29 -4.21
C LYS A 123 -16.50 0.05 -3.48
N LYS A 124 -17.31 -0.80 -4.17
CA LYS A 124 -17.67 -2.13 -3.66
C LYS A 124 -16.41 -2.93 -3.34
N ILE A 125 -16.45 -3.82 -2.37
CA ILE A 125 -15.28 -4.58 -1.92
C ILE A 125 -14.68 -5.46 -3.03
N ASN A 126 -15.50 -5.96 -3.94
CA ASN A 126 -15.11 -6.76 -5.11
C ASN A 126 -14.76 -5.95 -6.36
N HIS A 127 -14.80 -4.59 -6.31
CA HIS A 127 -14.39 -3.77 -7.42
C HIS A 127 -12.91 -4.01 -7.76
N LEU A 128 -12.61 -4.22 -9.05
CA LEU A 128 -11.25 -4.33 -9.57
C LEU A 128 -10.90 -3.05 -10.34
N GLU A 129 -9.72 -2.51 -10.10
CA GLU A 129 -9.17 -1.40 -10.89
C GLU A 129 -8.13 -1.96 -11.86
N LYS A 130 -8.51 -2.07 -13.13
CA LYS A 130 -7.64 -2.62 -14.18
C LYS A 130 -6.58 -1.62 -14.65
N ASN A 131 -6.79 -0.32 -14.42
CA ASN A 131 -5.85 0.72 -14.85
C ASN A 131 -4.79 0.98 -13.78
N PHE A 132 -3.69 0.20 -13.81
CA PHE A 132 -2.59 0.38 -12.87
C PHE A 132 -1.96 1.79 -12.96
N ASN A 133 -1.91 2.41 -14.14
CA ASN A 133 -1.40 3.77 -14.31
C ASN A 133 -2.17 4.78 -13.48
N LYS A 134 -3.49 4.64 -13.41
CA LYS A 134 -4.33 5.49 -12.56
C LYS A 134 -3.99 5.31 -11.09
N VAL A 135 -3.81 4.05 -10.64
CA VAL A 135 -3.45 3.75 -9.26
C VAL A 135 -2.09 4.34 -8.91
N LEU A 136 -1.05 4.05 -9.70
CA LEU A 136 0.31 4.51 -9.42
C LEU A 136 0.41 6.05 -9.45
N LYS A 137 -0.24 6.70 -10.42
CA LYS A 137 -0.25 8.17 -10.56
C LYS A 137 -0.93 8.87 -9.38
N MET A 138 -1.87 8.24 -8.66
CA MET A 138 -2.44 8.80 -7.43
C MET A 138 -1.38 9.07 -6.34
N PHE A 139 -0.25 8.36 -6.40
CA PHE A 139 0.87 8.53 -5.45
C PHE A 139 1.96 9.47 -5.96
N LYS A 140 1.85 10.05 -7.16
CA LYS A 140 2.81 11.06 -7.65
C LYS A 140 3.00 12.17 -6.63
N ASN A 141 4.26 12.55 -6.38
CA ASN A 141 4.69 13.51 -5.36
C ASN A 141 4.46 13.06 -3.90
N CYS A 142 3.95 11.85 -3.65
CA CYS A 142 3.91 11.29 -2.32
C CYS A 142 5.35 11.19 -1.76
N LYS A 143 5.52 11.49 -0.47
CA LYS A 143 6.81 11.40 0.20
C LYS A 143 7.36 9.96 0.11
N TYR A 144 8.66 9.83 -0.17
CA TYR A 144 9.35 8.55 0.03
C TYR A 144 9.46 8.28 1.53
N LEU A 145 9.06 7.09 1.95
CA LEU A 145 9.20 6.63 3.32
C LEU A 145 9.51 5.13 3.29
N TRP A 146 10.68 4.76 3.82
CA TRP A 146 11.06 3.35 3.95
C TRP A 146 10.03 2.60 4.81
N GLY A 147 9.59 1.42 4.36
CA GLY A 147 8.53 0.66 5.00
C GLY A 147 7.12 1.25 4.83
N GLY A 148 6.97 2.42 4.22
CA GLY A 148 5.69 3.08 4.02
C GLY A 148 4.80 2.40 2.98
N LYS A 149 3.47 2.42 3.20
CA LYS A 149 2.44 1.81 2.34
C LYS A 149 1.24 2.74 2.13
N THR A 150 1.35 4.02 2.51
CA THR A 150 0.24 4.98 2.46
C THR A 150 0.63 6.25 1.71
N SER A 151 -0.36 7.11 1.44
CA SER A 151 -0.10 8.43 0.86
C SER A 151 0.60 9.42 1.82
N ASN A 152 0.80 9.06 3.08
CA ASN A 152 1.65 9.83 4.01
C ASN A 152 3.14 9.56 3.77
N GLY A 153 3.45 8.46 3.10
CA GLY A 153 4.76 8.05 2.67
C GLY A 153 4.71 6.61 2.14
N ILE A 154 5.44 6.36 1.04
CA ILE A 154 5.46 5.07 0.37
C ILE A 154 6.87 4.77 -0.13
N ASP A 155 7.31 3.50 -0.05
CA ASP A 155 8.56 3.06 -0.67
C ASP A 155 8.35 2.48 -2.08
N CYS A 156 9.43 2.06 -2.72
CA CYS A 156 9.41 1.62 -4.11
C CYS A 156 8.62 0.31 -4.31
N SER A 157 8.81 -0.67 -3.45
CA SER A 157 8.13 -1.97 -3.52
C SER A 157 6.65 -1.86 -3.14
N ALA A 158 6.31 -1.04 -2.13
CA ALA A 158 4.93 -0.78 -1.76
C ALA A 158 4.16 -0.03 -2.88
N LEU A 159 4.82 0.87 -3.62
CA LEU A 159 4.20 1.56 -4.75
C LEU A 159 3.76 0.57 -5.84
N VAL A 160 4.53 -0.48 -6.10
CA VAL A 160 4.13 -1.56 -7.01
C VAL A 160 3.06 -2.44 -6.37
N GLN A 161 3.27 -2.87 -5.12
CA GLN A 161 2.38 -3.76 -4.39
C GLN A 161 0.96 -3.20 -4.23
N ILE A 162 0.79 -1.87 -4.07
CA ILE A 162 -0.51 -1.27 -3.73
C ILE A 162 -1.58 -1.49 -4.80
N TYR A 163 -1.19 -1.66 -6.07
CA TYR A 163 -2.10 -2.03 -7.15
C TYR A 163 -2.66 -3.44 -6.94
N PHE A 164 -1.80 -4.40 -6.64
CA PHE A 164 -2.18 -5.79 -6.38
C PHE A 164 -2.97 -5.90 -5.07
N TYR A 165 -2.54 -5.19 -4.03
CA TYR A 165 -3.24 -5.13 -2.74
C TYR A 165 -4.69 -4.68 -2.89
N TYR A 166 -4.94 -3.62 -3.66
CA TYR A 166 -6.30 -3.15 -3.91
C TYR A 166 -7.14 -4.19 -4.65
N ASN A 167 -6.56 -4.89 -5.61
CA ASN A 167 -7.21 -5.91 -6.41
C ASN A 167 -7.27 -7.29 -5.73
N ARG A 168 -6.72 -7.41 -4.50
CA ARG A 168 -6.67 -8.65 -3.72
C ARG A 168 -5.91 -9.78 -4.42
N VAL A 169 -4.95 -9.44 -5.24
CA VAL A 169 -4.02 -10.35 -5.89
C VAL A 169 -2.74 -10.36 -5.08
N PHE A 170 -2.28 -11.54 -4.69
CA PHE A 170 -1.03 -11.69 -3.94
C PHE A 170 0.13 -11.04 -4.70
N PHE A 171 0.93 -10.27 -3.98
CA PHE A 171 2.19 -9.73 -4.49
C PHE A 171 3.13 -9.46 -3.30
N PRO A 172 4.41 -9.87 -3.37
CA PRO A 172 5.32 -9.74 -2.24
C PRO A 172 5.56 -8.30 -1.81
N ARG A 173 5.92 -8.11 -0.53
CA ARG A 173 6.18 -6.78 0.04
C ARG A 173 7.53 -6.21 -0.37
N ASP A 174 8.57 -7.02 -0.30
CA ASP A 174 9.95 -6.56 -0.47
C ASP A 174 10.45 -6.75 -1.90
N THR A 175 11.31 -5.84 -2.36
CA THR A 175 11.87 -5.88 -3.72
C THR A 175 12.63 -7.19 -4.00
N SER A 176 13.30 -7.76 -2.98
CA SER A 176 14.00 -9.06 -3.06
C SER A 176 13.05 -10.20 -3.41
N ASP A 177 11.85 -10.18 -2.85
CA ASP A 177 10.85 -11.23 -3.09
C ASP A 177 10.09 -10.96 -4.39
N GLN A 178 9.80 -9.69 -4.69
CA GLN A 178 9.15 -9.28 -5.94
C GLN A 178 9.97 -9.69 -7.16
N ILE A 179 11.30 -9.51 -7.13
CA ILE A 179 12.16 -9.88 -8.26
C ILE A 179 12.21 -11.39 -8.49
N ILE A 180 12.08 -12.19 -7.42
CA ILE A 180 12.00 -13.66 -7.52
C ILE A 180 10.63 -14.06 -8.05
N PHE A 181 9.57 -13.49 -7.50
CA PHE A 181 8.19 -13.81 -7.82
C PHE A 181 7.80 -13.52 -9.27
N CYS A 182 8.21 -12.36 -9.80
CA CYS A 182 7.87 -11.95 -11.16
C CYS A 182 8.63 -12.77 -12.22
N LYS A 183 7.98 -13.18 -13.30
CA LYS A 183 8.62 -13.82 -14.45
C LYS A 183 9.48 -12.82 -15.22
N LYS A 184 10.60 -13.27 -15.79
CA LYS A 184 11.45 -12.43 -16.64
C LYS A 184 10.77 -12.18 -17.98
N LYS A 185 10.76 -10.94 -18.43
CA LYS A 185 10.32 -10.58 -19.78
C LYS A 185 11.37 -11.03 -20.82
N ILE A 186 10.91 -11.62 -21.91
CA ILE A 186 11.79 -12.14 -22.97
C ILE A 186 12.29 -10.98 -23.86
N ASN A 187 11.40 -10.03 -24.20
CA ASN A 187 11.71 -8.91 -25.06
C ASN A 187 12.31 -7.73 -24.28
N ASN A 188 13.40 -7.15 -24.76
CA ASN A 188 14.10 -6.03 -24.14
C ASN A 188 13.51 -4.63 -24.46
N LYS A 189 12.51 -4.52 -25.37
CA LYS A 189 11.82 -3.25 -25.65
C LYS A 189 10.90 -2.89 -24.49
N PHE A 190 11.02 -1.66 -23.97
CA PHE A 190 10.13 -1.21 -22.89
C PHE A 190 8.69 -1.04 -23.37
N SER A 191 7.76 -1.49 -22.56
CA SER A 191 6.33 -1.39 -22.79
C SER A 191 5.58 -0.94 -21.52
N LYS A 192 4.34 -0.56 -21.70
CA LYS A 192 3.44 -0.24 -20.59
C LYS A 192 3.32 -1.45 -19.66
N GLY A 193 3.44 -1.22 -18.34
CA GLY A 193 3.35 -2.25 -17.32
C GLY A 193 4.67 -2.98 -17.03
N ASP A 194 5.75 -2.69 -17.76
CA ASP A 194 7.03 -3.29 -17.42
C ASP A 194 7.48 -2.85 -16.03
N ILE A 195 7.89 -3.84 -15.23
CA ILE A 195 8.46 -3.66 -13.89
C ILE A 195 9.97 -3.80 -14.04
N ILE A 196 10.72 -2.75 -13.71
CA ILE A 196 12.17 -2.75 -13.77
C ILE A 196 12.73 -2.91 -12.36
N PHE A 197 13.59 -3.91 -12.17
CA PHE A 197 14.21 -4.27 -10.90
C PHE A 197 15.70 -3.98 -10.87
N TRP A 198 16.15 -3.41 -9.76
CA TRP A 198 17.55 -3.31 -9.32
C TRP A 198 17.71 -4.00 -7.98
N LYS A 199 18.93 -4.14 -7.49
CA LYS A 199 19.15 -4.59 -6.10
C LYS A 199 18.53 -3.56 -5.14
N GLY A 200 17.49 -3.96 -4.40
CA GLY A 200 16.82 -3.11 -3.42
C GLY A 200 15.99 -1.95 -4.00
N HIS A 201 15.71 -1.95 -5.33
CA HIS A 201 14.88 -0.91 -5.94
C HIS A 201 14.01 -1.44 -7.08
N VAL A 202 12.84 -0.83 -7.24
CA VAL A 202 11.86 -1.21 -8.27
C VAL A 202 11.03 -0.01 -8.72
N GLY A 203 10.51 -0.07 -9.94
CA GLY A 203 9.50 0.85 -10.44
C GLY A 203 8.80 0.30 -11.68
N VAL A 204 7.86 1.05 -12.24
CA VAL A 204 6.95 0.59 -13.30
C VAL A 204 6.96 1.55 -14.48
N CYS A 205 7.00 1.02 -15.69
CA CYS A 205 6.82 1.76 -16.94
C CYS A 205 5.33 2.11 -17.13
N LEU A 206 5.02 3.40 -17.18
CA LEU A 206 3.65 3.88 -17.44
C LEU A 206 3.29 3.74 -18.94
N ASP A 207 4.28 3.83 -19.78
CA ASP A 207 4.25 3.62 -21.22
C ASP A 207 5.67 3.23 -21.72
N LYS A 208 5.91 3.22 -23.03
CA LYS A 208 7.21 2.91 -23.65
C LYS A 208 8.33 3.93 -23.34
N SER A 209 8.00 5.06 -22.73
CA SER A 209 8.94 6.18 -22.48
C SER A 209 9.00 6.65 -21.04
N LYS A 210 7.90 6.55 -20.27
CA LYS A 210 7.73 7.09 -18.92
C LYS A 210 7.77 5.99 -17.85
N PHE A 211 8.46 6.28 -16.77
CA PHE A 211 8.70 5.40 -15.65
C PHE A 211 8.30 6.08 -14.33
N ILE A 212 7.60 5.37 -13.46
CA ILE A 212 7.22 5.83 -12.12
C ILE A 212 7.89 4.98 -11.04
N HIS A 213 8.48 5.62 -10.04
CA HIS A 213 9.04 4.97 -8.86
C HIS A 213 9.03 5.89 -7.63
N ALA A 214 8.98 5.29 -6.44
CA ALA A 214 9.29 6.01 -5.22
C ALA A 214 10.82 6.00 -5.05
N TYR A 215 11.44 7.19 -5.15
CA TYR A 215 12.89 7.29 -5.24
C TYR A 215 13.49 8.01 -4.02
N GLY A 216 14.24 7.26 -3.20
CA GLY A 216 14.82 7.75 -1.96
C GLY A 216 15.64 9.03 -2.11
N PRO A 217 16.60 9.12 -3.07
CA PRO A 217 17.37 10.35 -3.29
C PRO A 217 16.53 11.58 -3.66
N ARG A 218 15.37 11.40 -4.29
CA ARG A 218 14.41 12.47 -4.57
C ARG A 218 13.37 12.66 -3.45
N LYS A 219 13.40 11.84 -2.41
CA LYS A 219 12.50 11.88 -1.25
C LYS A 219 11.00 11.82 -1.60
N LYS A 220 10.65 11.35 -2.80
CA LYS A 220 9.25 11.28 -3.28
C LYS A 220 9.05 10.32 -4.44
N VAL A 221 7.78 10.04 -4.74
CA VAL A 221 7.36 9.36 -5.98
C VAL A 221 7.50 10.32 -7.15
N VAL A 222 8.24 9.91 -8.17
CA VAL A 222 8.53 10.70 -9.37
C VAL A 222 8.19 9.95 -10.65
N ILE A 223 7.89 10.72 -11.69
CA ILE A 223 7.75 10.21 -13.06
C ILE A 223 8.87 10.83 -13.87
N MET A 224 9.61 10.01 -14.63
CA MET A 224 10.70 10.45 -15.49
C MET A 224 10.81 9.57 -16.74
N LYS A 225 11.65 9.96 -17.71
CA LYS A 225 11.96 9.10 -18.88
C LYS A 225 12.69 7.84 -18.41
N ILE A 226 12.39 6.67 -19.00
CA ILE A 226 12.94 5.36 -18.60
C ILE A 226 14.48 5.39 -18.64
N ASN A 227 15.07 5.76 -19.78
CA ASN A 227 16.53 5.79 -19.93
C ASN A 227 17.19 6.78 -18.96
N PHE A 228 16.54 7.92 -18.70
CA PHE A 228 17.02 8.87 -17.69
C PHE A 228 17.04 8.25 -16.30
N ALA A 229 15.96 7.53 -15.91
CA ALA A 229 15.88 6.83 -14.63
C ALA A 229 16.98 5.78 -14.48
N ILE A 230 17.20 4.95 -15.51
CA ILE A 230 18.23 3.90 -15.51
C ILE A 230 19.63 4.53 -15.35
N ASN A 231 19.94 5.57 -16.14
CA ASN A 231 21.22 6.24 -16.06
C ASN A 231 21.43 6.97 -14.72
N LEU A 232 20.38 7.63 -14.19
CA LEU A 232 20.41 8.28 -12.88
C LEU A 232 20.72 7.27 -11.78
N ILE A 233 20.01 6.13 -11.73
CA ILE A 233 20.21 5.09 -10.72
C ILE A 233 21.61 4.46 -10.85
N LYS A 234 22.07 4.22 -12.09
CA LYS A 234 23.43 3.75 -12.35
C LYS A 234 24.48 4.74 -11.83
N LYS A 235 24.29 6.04 -12.08
CA LYS A 235 25.23 7.10 -11.67
C LYS A 235 25.24 7.32 -10.15
N THR A 236 24.05 7.42 -9.52
CA THR A 236 23.91 7.83 -8.11
C THR A 236 24.02 6.67 -7.11
N ALA A 237 23.50 5.48 -7.47
CA ALA A 237 23.47 4.31 -6.59
C ALA A 237 24.40 3.17 -7.06
N LYS A 238 25.11 3.32 -8.20
CA LYS A 238 25.96 2.28 -8.83
C LYS A 238 25.20 0.98 -9.12
N LEU A 239 23.87 1.03 -9.29
CA LEU A 239 23.04 -0.14 -9.51
C LEU A 239 22.78 -0.36 -11.01
N LYS A 240 22.93 -1.62 -11.47
CA LYS A 240 22.54 -2.08 -12.82
C LYS A 240 21.15 -2.72 -12.76
N VAL A 241 20.39 -2.63 -13.85
CA VAL A 241 19.13 -3.37 -14.01
C VAL A 241 19.39 -4.86 -13.87
N LYS A 242 18.64 -5.52 -13.00
CA LYS A 242 18.76 -6.97 -12.71
C LYS A 242 17.73 -7.79 -13.50
N LYS A 243 16.53 -7.26 -13.63
CA LYS A 243 15.42 -7.96 -14.27
C LYS A 243 14.38 -6.97 -14.79
N ILE A 244 13.76 -7.31 -15.88
CA ILE A 244 12.55 -6.68 -16.39
C ILE A 244 11.46 -7.76 -16.39
N SER A 245 10.28 -7.41 -15.89
CA SER A 245 9.07 -8.23 -15.91
C SER A 245 7.91 -7.39 -16.44
N ASN A 246 6.70 -7.90 -16.41
CA ASN A 246 5.50 -7.11 -16.71
C ASN A 246 4.42 -7.34 -15.67
N ILE A 247 3.66 -6.29 -15.35
CA ILE A 247 2.58 -6.31 -14.34
C ILE A 247 1.42 -7.24 -14.70
N GLU A 248 1.33 -7.67 -15.95
CA GLU A 248 0.33 -8.61 -16.45
C GLU A 248 0.85 -10.07 -16.48
N ASN A 249 2.18 -10.28 -16.31
CA ASN A 249 2.88 -11.58 -16.42
C ASN A 249 3.68 -11.89 -15.14
N TYR A 250 3.08 -11.73 -13.98
CA TYR A 250 3.72 -12.04 -12.68
C TYR A 250 3.47 -13.49 -12.26
#